data_eaeea7689066eaf525ec2f7fe126976f
#
_entry.id   eaeea7689066eaf525ec2f7fe126976f
#
_cell.length_a   1.000
_cell.length_b   1.000
_cell.length_c   1.000
_cell.angle_alpha   90.00
_cell.angle_beta   90.00
_cell.angle_gamma   90.00
#
_symmetry.space_group_name_H-M   'P 1'
#
loop_
_entity.id
_entity.type
_entity.pdbx_description
1 polymer ?
#
loop_
_entity_poly.entity_id
_entity_poly.type
_entity_poly.pdbx_seq_one_letter_code
_entity_poly.pdbx_strand_id
1 'polypeptide(L)'
;MNVNDPRWASIDAFVEENRDNILRDITRLVAVPSVEGAPEPGAPFGPGPKAALAKALEIADELGLDTFNADSYIGWAETGRIADGQKFLATITHTDVVPEGNGWDADPYTVRVRDGWLLGRGVADDKGPSILCLYALKYLKDSGAALKYPVRALLGANEETNMHDVDYYAEHYPMPAFCFTPDAEFPVCNGEKGGFNGELVSPKFENGIITAFEGGVAHNAVPDRASCTVQVGAGALVQTEGVTFEAGEGGATVIRGWGKSGHAAMPEGTVNAISLIVNCLLKSGVCTPQEEAYLNVLHTLHADTDGSALGIAADDGLFDPLTIIGGTIEMADGVIRQSFDCRYPTNNDPEKMTAAIRKVCGSAATLENVSSRVPFYIDADSPAIQTLINTYNDVTGEGKKPFTMGGGTYARHFPYAVSFGPEHTDIEIPSFAGPMHGANEGTPFEKLVEALKIYILALLRLQEIEL
;
A
#
# COMPACT_ATOMS: atom_id res chain seq x y z
N MET A 1 -0.75 -32.09 -4.88
CA MET A 1 -1.94 -31.52 -4.21
C MET A 1 -3.15 -32.38 -4.53
N ASN A 2 -3.97 -32.68 -3.55
CA ASN A 2 -5.16 -33.57 -3.75
C ASN A 2 -6.41 -32.73 -3.40
N VAL A 3 -6.71 -31.74 -4.25
CA VAL A 3 -7.89 -30.89 -4.05
C VAL A 3 -9.13 -31.72 -4.33
N ASN A 4 -9.97 -31.87 -3.30
CA ASN A 4 -11.20 -32.68 -3.41
C ASN A 4 -12.36 -31.85 -3.99
N ASP A 5 -12.16 -31.30 -5.19
CA ASP A 5 -13.18 -30.58 -5.95
C ASP A 5 -13.22 -31.14 -7.37
N PRO A 6 -14.39 -31.54 -7.90
CA PRO A 6 -14.50 -32.17 -9.21
C PRO A 6 -14.04 -31.23 -10.37
N ARG A 7 -14.02 -29.93 -10.16
CA ARG A 7 -13.60 -28.96 -11.16
C ARG A 7 -12.08 -28.80 -11.25
N TRP A 8 -11.32 -29.26 -10.22
CA TRP A 8 -9.89 -29.01 -10.09
C TRP A 8 -9.08 -29.53 -11.29
N ALA A 9 -9.36 -30.73 -11.76
CA ALA A 9 -8.63 -31.29 -12.90
C ALA A 9 -8.78 -30.45 -14.18
N SER A 10 -9.95 -29.88 -14.40
CA SER A 10 -10.20 -28.97 -15.55
C SER A 10 -9.50 -27.62 -15.37
N ILE A 11 -9.50 -27.08 -14.15
CA ILE A 11 -8.80 -25.82 -13.83
C ILE A 11 -7.28 -26.02 -14.05
N ASP A 12 -6.72 -27.07 -13.49
CA ASP A 12 -5.30 -27.39 -13.60
C ASP A 12 -4.87 -27.55 -15.07
N ALA A 13 -5.63 -28.32 -15.85
CA ALA A 13 -5.37 -28.50 -17.27
C ALA A 13 -5.42 -27.19 -18.05
N PHE A 14 -6.43 -26.36 -17.83
CA PHE A 14 -6.56 -25.05 -18.48
C PHE A 14 -5.36 -24.13 -18.16
N VAL A 15 -4.96 -24.07 -16.89
CA VAL A 15 -3.88 -23.20 -16.47
C VAL A 15 -2.53 -23.67 -17.05
N GLU A 16 -2.27 -24.99 -17.03
CA GLU A 16 -1.06 -25.56 -17.63
C GLU A 16 -0.99 -25.34 -19.16
N GLU A 17 -2.13 -25.48 -19.85
CA GLU A 17 -2.20 -25.21 -21.31
C GLU A 17 -1.96 -23.75 -21.64
N ASN A 18 -2.31 -22.82 -20.74
CA ASN A 18 -2.18 -21.39 -20.97
C ASN A 18 -0.93 -20.75 -20.36
N ARG A 19 -0.02 -21.49 -19.72
CA ARG A 19 1.17 -20.94 -19.04
C ARG A 19 1.98 -19.96 -19.90
N ASP A 20 2.30 -20.36 -21.13
CA ASP A 20 3.10 -19.53 -22.03
C ASP A 20 2.33 -18.28 -22.49
N ASN A 21 1.02 -18.40 -22.65
CA ASN A 21 0.15 -17.26 -22.97
C ASN A 21 0.07 -16.26 -21.81
N ILE A 22 -0.07 -16.75 -20.56
CA ILE A 22 -0.07 -15.94 -19.35
C ILE A 22 1.23 -15.15 -19.22
N LEU A 23 2.38 -15.84 -19.35
CA LEU A 23 3.69 -15.19 -19.30
C LEU A 23 3.86 -14.15 -20.42
N ARG A 24 3.43 -14.47 -21.65
CA ARG A 24 3.43 -13.53 -22.77
C ARG A 24 2.62 -12.28 -22.46
N ASP A 25 1.41 -12.43 -21.92
CA ASP A 25 0.50 -11.31 -21.70
C ASP A 25 0.89 -10.48 -20.48
N ILE A 26 1.46 -11.07 -19.43
CA ILE A 26 2.15 -10.33 -18.35
C ILE A 26 3.28 -9.49 -18.97
N THR A 27 4.12 -10.09 -19.81
CA THR A 27 5.23 -9.38 -20.47
C THR A 27 4.74 -8.22 -21.33
N ARG A 28 3.64 -8.38 -22.08
CA ARG A 28 3.03 -7.32 -22.89
C ARG A 28 2.52 -6.16 -22.06
N LEU A 29 1.88 -6.44 -20.92
CA LEU A 29 1.33 -5.39 -20.04
C LEU A 29 2.44 -4.67 -19.28
N VAL A 30 3.43 -5.38 -18.74
CA VAL A 30 4.59 -4.81 -18.06
C VAL A 30 5.40 -3.90 -18.99
N ALA A 31 5.49 -4.23 -20.28
CA ALA A 31 6.22 -3.43 -21.27
C ALA A 31 5.66 -2.02 -21.50
N VAL A 32 4.50 -1.67 -20.91
CA VAL A 32 3.90 -0.34 -20.98
C VAL A 32 4.22 0.42 -19.70
N PRO A 33 5.12 1.42 -19.68
CA PRO A 33 5.37 2.27 -18.53
C PRO A 33 4.10 3.02 -18.11
N SER A 34 3.76 2.99 -16.83
CA SER A 34 2.47 3.51 -16.34
C SER A 34 2.55 4.21 -15.00
N VAL A 35 3.66 4.88 -14.73
CA VAL A 35 3.77 5.82 -13.61
C VAL A 35 2.81 6.99 -13.85
N GLU A 36 2.11 7.44 -12.79
CA GLU A 36 1.23 8.59 -12.87
C GLU A 36 1.97 9.82 -13.41
N GLY A 37 1.32 10.56 -14.27
CA GLY A 37 1.82 11.76 -14.90
C GLY A 37 0.82 12.92 -14.86
N ALA A 38 1.20 14.06 -15.39
CA ALA A 38 0.31 15.20 -15.48
C ALA A 38 -0.98 14.83 -16.27
N PRO A 39 -2.18 15.23 -15.78
CA PRO A 39 -3.42 14.97 -16.47
C PRO A 39 -3.46 15.62 -17.86
N GLU A 40 -3.99 14.89 -18.82
CA GLU A 40 -4.21 15.34 -20.19
C GLU A 40 -5.66 15.06 -20.64
N PRO A 41 -6.20 15.71 -21.68
CA PRO A 41 -7.53 15.39 -22.19
C PRO A 41 -7.69 13.90 -22.53
N GLY A 42 -8.61 13.21 -21.84
CA GLY A 42 -8.83 11.77 -21.96
C GLY A 42 -7.70 10.89 -21.40
N ALA A 43 -6.85 11.45 -20.53
CA ALA A 43 -5.84 10.75 -19.76
C ALA A 43 -5.76 11.37 -18.35
N PRO A 44 -6.72 11.07 -17.46
CA PRO A 44 -6.85 11.72 -16.17
C PRO A 44 -5.61 11.55 -15.27
N PHE A 45 -4.88 10.46 -15.40
CA PHE A 45 -3.67 10.13 -14.64
C PHE A 45 -2.40 10.17 -15.51
N GLY A 46 -2.48 10.85 -16.67
CA GLY A 46 -1.39 10.94 -17.63
C GLY A 46 -1.42 9.86 -18.71
N PRO A 47 -0.52 9.98 -19.71
CA PRO A 47 -0.50 9.09 -20.87
C PRO A 47 -0.06 7.65 -20.55
N GLY A 48 0.78 7.44 -19.55
CA GLY A 48 1.28 6.13 -19.15
C GLY A 48 0.17 5.21 -18.61
N PRO A 49 -0.52 5.56 -17.53
CA PRO A 49 -1.65 4.78 -17.00
C PRO A 49 -2.75 4.53 -18.02
N LYS A 50 -3.10 5.56 -18.83
CA LYS A 50 -4.04 5.38 -19.96
C LYS A 50 -3.58 4.30 -20.94
N ALA A 51 -2.31 4.29 -21.31
CA ALA A 51 -1.77 3.32 -22.27
C ALA A 51 -1.75 1.90 -21.70
N ALA A 52 -1.44 1.74 -20.39
CA ALA A 52 -1.45 0.45 -19.73
C ALA A 52 -2.88 -0.10 -19.58
N LEU A 53 -3.84 0.73 -19.19
CA LEU A 53 -5.25 0.36 -19.15
C LEU A 53 -5.75 -0.08 -20.54
N ALA A 54 -5.42 0.68 -21.58
CA ALA A 54 -5.79 0.33 -22.95
C ALA A 54 -5.16 -1.01 -23.38
N LYS A 55 -3.91 -1.29 -22.97
CA LYS A 55 -3.24 -2.56 -23.24
C LYS A 55 -3.90 -3.74 -22.50
N ALA A 56 -4.28 -3.56 -21.24
CA ALA A 56 -4.99 -4.58 -20.49
C ALA A 56 -6.36 -4.92 -21.14
N LEU A 57 -7.10 -3.90 -21.57
CA LEU A 57 -8.37 -4.08 -22.28
C LEU A 57 -8.18 -4.73 -23.66
N GLU A 58 -7.11 -4.40 -24.40
CA GLU A 58 -6.75 -5.09 -25.65
C GLU A 58 -6.51 -6.59 -25.42
N ILE A 59 -5.76 -6.94 -24.38
CA ILE A 59 -5.52 -8.34 -24.01
C ILE A 59 -6.84 -9.03 -23.63
N ALA A 60 -7.69 -8.38 -22.85
CA ALA A 60 -9.00 -8.92 -22.48
C ALA A 60 -9.91 -9.18 -23.70
N ASP A 61 -9.90 -8.28 -24.69
CA ASP A 61 -10.64 -8.45 -25.95
C ASP A 61 -10.09 -9.65 -26.76
N GLU A 62 -8.76 -9.78 -26.87
CA GLU A 62 -8.12 -10.94 -27.50
C GLU A 62 -8.46 -12.28 -26.81
N LEU A 63 -8.68 -12.25 -25.48
CA LEU A 63 -9.17 -13.41 -24.72
C LEU A 63 -10.66 -13.69 -24.92
N GLY A 64 -11.35 -12.84 -25.72
CA GLY A 64 -12.76 -12.97 -26.05
C GLY A 64 -13.70 -12.48 -24.96
N LEU A 65 -13.24 -11.65 -24.02
CA LEU A 65 -14.08 -11.04 -22.98
C LEU A 65 -14.79 -9.78 -23.51
N ASP A 66 -15.92 -9.42 -22.88
CA ASP A 66 -16.62 -8.18 -23.20
C ASP A 66 -15.97 -7.02 -22.44
N THR A 67 -15.40 -6.04 -23.14
CA THR A 67 -14.59 -4.97 -22.54
C THR A 67 -15.29 -3.62 -22.56
N PHE A 68 -14.94 -2.77 -21.57
CA PHE A 68 -15.38 -1.39 -21.49
C PHE A 68 -14.28 -0.49 -20.90
N ASN A 69 -14.14 0.71 -21.46
CA ASN A 69 -13.25 1.75 -20.95
C ASN A 69 -14.08 2.93 -20.44
N ALA A 70 -14.03 3.20 -19.15
CA ALA A 70 -14.71 4.30 -18.50
C ALA A 70 -13.82 5.55 -18.49
N ASP A 71 -13.77 6.26 -19.62
CA ASP A 71 -13.06 7.54 -19.81
C ASP A 71 -11.57 7.52 -19.41
N SER A 72 -10.94 6.36 -19.46
CA SER A 72 -9.55 6.11 -19.03
C SER A 72 -9.28 6.38 -17.53
N TYR A 73 -10.32 6.50 -16.68
CA TYR A 73 -10.19 6.39 -15.25
C TYR A 73 -10.02 4.93 -14.84
N ILE A 74 -10.94 4.08 -15.29
CA ILE A 74 -10.99 2.65 -14.98
C ILE A 74 -11.55 1.90 -16.20
N GLY A 75 -11.24 0.63 -16.34
CA GLY A 75 -11.84 -0.23 -17.35
C GLY A 75 -12.27 -1.56 -16.76
N TRP A 76 -12.94 -2.38 -17.55
CA TRP A 76 -13.26 -3.75 -17.11
C TRP A 76 -13.47 -4.71 -18.26
N ALA A 77 -13.36 -5.98 -17.90
CA ALA A 77 -13.74 -7.11 -18.74
C ALA A 77 -14.83 -7.93 -18.04
N GLU A 78 -15.73 -8.55 -18.79
CA GLU A 78 -16.87 -9.33 -18.28
C GLU A 78 -16.96 -10.71 -18.92
N THR A 79 -17.47 -11.69 -18.14
CA THR A 79 -17.79 -13.04 -18.67
C THR A 79 -19.03 -13.03 -19.57
N GLY A 80 -19.79 -11.94 -19.58
CA GLY A 80 -20.98 -11.66 -20.36
C GLY A 80 -21.66 -10.42 -19.82
N ARG A 81 -22.49 -9.78 -20.66
CA ARG A 81 -23.14 -8.52 -20.30
C ARG A 81 -23.96 -8.62 -19.01
N ILE A 82 -23.68 -7.75 -18.08
CA ILE A 82 -24.42 -7.58 -16.82
C ILE A 82 -25.63 -6.70 -17.06
N ALA A 83 -26.82 -7.19 -16.72
CA ALA A 83 -28.06 -6.43 -16.86
C ALA A 83 -28.22 -5.42 -15.70
N ASP A 84 -29.00 -4.36 -15.95
CA ASP A 84 -29.30 -3.35 -14.94
C ASP A 84 -29.94 -3.99 -13.70
N GLY A 85 -29.36 -3.70 -12.52
CA GLY A 85 -29.81 -4.24 -11.24
C GLY A 85 -29.44 -5.72 -10.99
N GLN A 86 -28.75 -6.36 -11.91
CA GLN A 86 -28.26 -7.72 -11.70
C GLN A 86 -27.08 -7.73 -10.72
N LYS A 87 -27.14 -8.59 -9.70
CA LYS A 87 -25.98 -8.84 -8.83
C LYS A 87 -24.85 -9.51 -9.61
N PHE A 88 -23.62 -9.10 -9.36
CA PHE A 88 -22.43 -9.65 -9.99
C PHE A 88 -21.27 -9.72 -9.00
N LEU A 89 -20.29 -10.57 -9.28
CA LEU A 89 -19.01 -10.61 -8.58
C LEU A 89 -18.00 -9.73 -9.32
N ALA A 90 -17.00 -9.23 -8.59
CA ALA A 90 -15.87 -8.57 -9.23
C ALA A 90 -14.52 -9.02 -8.64
N THR A 91 -13.49 -8.89 -9.46
CA THR A 91 -12.11 -8.69 -9.03
C THR A 91 -11.72 -7.27 -9.36
N ILE A 92 -10.79 -6.68 -8.61
CA ILE A 92 -10.24 -5.38 -8.94
C ILE A 92 -8.72 -5.40 -8.81
N THR A 93 -8.05 -4.92 -9.84
CA THR A 93 -6.59 -4.83 -9.97
C THR A 93 -6.23 -3.48 -10.56
N HIS A 94 -4.94 -3.13 -10.55
CA HIS A 94 -4.49 -1.90 -11.18
C HIS A 94 -3.40 -2.12 -12.24
N THR A 95 -3.26 -1.15 -13.12
CA THR A 95 -2.33 -1.17 -14.24
C THR A 95 -1.27 -0.07 -14.17
N ASP A 96 -1.45 0.90 -13.26
CA ASP A 96 -0.42 1.87 -12.90
C ASP A 96 0.66 1.22 -12.03
N VAL A 97 1.76 1.91 -11.86
CA VAL A 97 2.91 1.44 -11.06
C VAL A 97 3.62 2.63 -10.43
N VAL A 98 4.27 2.41 -9.28
CA VAL A 98 5.17 3.40 -8.67
C VAL A 98 6.37 3.71 -9.59
N PRO A 99 7.03 4.88 -9.43
CA PRO A 99 8.28 5.19 -10.13
C PRO A 99 9.33 4.09 -9.94
N GLU A 100 10.15 3.86 -10.96
CA GLU A 100 11.14 2.79 -10.98
C GLU A 100 12.16 2.91 -9.85
N GLY A 101 12.56 4.14 -9.53
CA GLY A 101 13.69 4.38 -8.64
C GLY A 101 15.04 4.00 -9.26
N ASN A 102 16.03 3.82 -8.41
CA ASN A 102 17.40 3.48 -8.81
C ASN A 102 17.77 2.05 -8.40
N GLY A 103 18.78 1.48 -9.01
CA GLY A 103 19.35 0.18 -8.60
C GLY A 103 18.88 -1.02 -9.43
N TRP A 104 18.19 -0.80 -10.53
CA TRP A 104 17.81 -1.86 -11.45
C TRP A 104 19.02 -2.41 -12.24
N ASP A 105 19.10 -3.73 -12.36
CA ASP A 105 20.13 -4.41 -13.14
C ASP A 105 19.88 -4.35 -14.67
N ALA A 106 18.63 -4.07 -15.08
CA ALA A 106 18.21 -3.93 -16.48
C ALA A 106 16.96 -3.03 -16.56
N ASP A 107 16.45 -2.80 -17.78
CA ASP A 107 15.22 -2.04 -18.00
C ASP A 107 14.05 -2.61 -17.18
N PRO A 108 13.42 -1.80 -16.30
CA PRO A 108 12.31 -2.22 -15.44
C PRO A 108 11.09 -2.74 -16.20
N TYR A 109 10.87 -2.27 -17.41
CA TYR A 109 9.68 -2.60 -18.23
C TYR A 109 9.96 -3.74 -19.24
N THR A 110 11.12 -4.39 -19.15
CA THR A 110 11.44 -5.60 -19.90
C THR A 110 11.47 -6.80 -18.95
N VAL A 111 10.41 -7.62 -18.99
CA VAL A 111 10.31 -8.82 -18.13
C VAL A 111 11.46 -9.78 -18.41
N ARG A 112 12.15 -10.17 -17.36
CA ARG A 112 13.20 -11.19 -17.37
C ARG A 112 12.74 -12.40 -16.56
N VAL A 113 13.07 -13.58 -17.04
CA VAL A 113 12.85 -14.82 -16.29
C VAL A 113 14.19 -15.34 -15.79
N ARG A 114 14.32 -15.51 -14.48
CA ARG A 114 15.52 -16.07 -13.85
C ARG A 114 15.15 -17.02 -12.73
N ASP A 115 15.60 -18.26 -12.82
CA ASP A 115 15.40 -19.30 -11.81
C ASP A 115 13.92 -19.44 -11.37
N GLY A 116 12.98 -19.32 -12.35
CA GLY A 116 11.54 -19.40 -12.12
C GLY A 116 10.87 -18.11 -11.60
N TRP A 117 11.65 -17.04 -11.40
CA TRP A 117 11.14 -15.72 -11.04
C TRP A 117 10.93 -14.84 -12.27
N LEU A 118 9.83 -14.09 -12.29
CA LEU A 118 9.62 -12.96 -13.18
C LEU A 118 10.21 -11.73 -12.53
N LEU A 119 10.98 -10.94 -13.29
CA LEU A 119 11.59 -9.69 -12.84
C LEU A 119 11.15 -8.55 -13.73
N GLY A 120 10.59 -7.49 -13.17
CA GLY A 120 10.12 -6.30 -13.87
C GLY A 120 9.15 -5.50 -13.02
N ARG A 121 9.02 -4.19 -13.23
CA ARG A 121 8.09 -3.33 -12.52
C ARG A 121 6.65 -3.71 -12.86
N GLY A 122 5.85 -4.08 -11.85
CA GLY A 122 4.48 -4.50 -12.01
C GLY A 122 4.28 -6.00 -12.19
N VAL A 123 5.35 -6.82 -12.19
CA VAL A 123 5.17 -8.28 -12.28
C VAL A 123 4.49 -8.86 -11.04
N ALA A 124 4.72 -8.26 -9.87
CA ALA A 124 4.09 -8.60 -8.62
C ALA A 124 2.92 -7.66 -8.31
N ASP A 125 3.11 -6.37 -8.51
CA ASP A 125 2.22 -5.30 -8.10
C ASP A 125 1.94 -4.33 -9.26
N ASP A 126 0.79 -4.43 -9.95
CA ASP A 126 -0.28 -5.43 -9.88
C ASP A 126 -0.64 -5.95 -11.30
N LYS A 127 0.24 -5.67 -12.32
CA LYS A 127 0.03 -6.07 -13.71
C LYS A 127 0.05 -7.58 -13.91
N GLY A 128 0.88 -8.31 -13.14
CA GLY A 128 0.86 -9.76 -13.13
C GLY A 128 -0.50 -10.29 -12.68
N PRO A 129 -0.97 -9.99 -11.46
CA PRO A 129 -2.29 -10.37 -10.97
C PRO A 129 -3.45 -9.88 -11.85
N SER A 130 -3.35 -8.70 -12.49
CA SER A 130 -4.34 -8.23 -13.47
C SER A 130 -4.55 -9.25 -14.59
N ILE A 131 -3.48 -9.78 -15.17
CA ILE A 131 -3.56 -10.81 -16.20
C ILE A 131 -4.17 -12.11 -15.65
N LEU A 132 -3.86 -12.50 -14.40
CA LEU A 132 -4.48 -13.67 -13.80
C LEU A 132 -6.00 -13.54 -13.70
N CYS A 133 -6.51 -12.37 -13.31
CA CYS A 133 -7.96 -12.11 -13.28
C CYS A 133 -8.61 -12.24 -14.66
N LEU A 134 -7.96 -11.74 -15.72
CA LEU A 134 -8.47 -11.90 -17.08
C LEU A 134 -8.51 -13.39 -17.51
N TYR A 135 -7.49 -14.16 -17.18
CA TYR A 135 -7.48 -15.60 -17.46
C TYR A 135 -8.48 -16.38 -16.60
N ALA A 136 -8.77 -15.94 -15.37
CA ALA A 136 -9.83 -16.52 -14.57
C ALA A 136 -11.20 -16.31 -15.24
N LEU A 137 -11.49 -15.10 -15.73
CA LEU A 137 -12.71 -14.83 -16.47
C LEU A 137 -12.80 -15.64 -17.78
N LYS A 138 -11.67 -15.76 -18.50
CA LYS A 138 -11.60 -16.61 -19.70
C LYS A 138 -12.01 -18.04 -19.40
N TYR A 139 -11.47 -18.63 -18.32
CA TYR A 139 -11.87 -19.99 -17.91
C TYR A 139 -13.37 -20.08 -17.64
N LEU A 140 -13.94 -19.14 -16.88
CA LEU A 140 -15.36 -19.14 -16.56
C LEU A 140 -16.23 -19.07 -17.83
N LYS A 141 -15.83 -18.28 -18.81
CA LYS A 141 -16.54 -18.13 -20.08
C LYS A 141 -16.40 -19.41 -20.94
N ASP A 142 -15.20 -19.91 -21.12
CA ASP A 142 -14.91 -21.03 -22.03
C ASP A 142 -15.42 -22.38 -21.49
N SER A 143 -15.42 -22.56 -20.17
CA SER A 143 -15.94 -23.78 -19.53
C SER A 143 -17.46 -23.96 -19.68
N GLY A 144 -18.19 -22.91 -20.05
CA GLY A 144 -19.65 -22.92 -20.12
C GLY A 144 -20.30 -23.12 -18.74
N ALA A 145 -19.62 -22.79 -17.65
CA ALA A 145 -20.17 -22.87 -16.31
C ALA A 145 -21.42 -22.00 -16.18
N ALA A 146 -22.47 -22.54 -15.57
CA ALA A 146 -23.66 -21.75 -15.26
C ALA A 146 -23.35 -20.80 -14.11
N LEU A 147 -23.17 -19.51 -14.41
CA LEU A 147 -22.87 -18.49 -13.41
C LEU A 147 -24.18 -17.91 -12.86
N LYS A 148 -24.38 -18.03 -11.54
CA LYS A 148 -25.45 -17.34 -10.80
C LYS A 148 -25.21 -15.83 -10.79
N TYR A 149 -23.96 -15.44 -10.64
CA TYR A 149 -23.47 -14.08 -10.69
C TYR A 149 -22.48 -13.94 -11.84
N PRO A 150 -22.74 -13.12 -12.87
CA PRO A 150 -21.71 -12.73 -13.83
C PRO A 150 -20.49 -12.17 -13.11
N VAL A 151 -19.32 -12.26 -13.74
CA VAL A 151 -18.07 -11.79 -13.12
C VAL A 151 -17.47 -10.68 -13.95
N ARG A 152 -17.05 -9.61 -13.28
CA ARG A 152 -16.35 -8.44 -13.84
C ARG A 152 -14.93 -8.38 -13.27
N ALA A 153 -13.92 -8.27 -14.12
CA ALA A 153 -12.57 -7.88 -13.73
C ALA A 153 -12.41 -6.38 -13.96
N LEU A 154 -12.35 -5.62 -12.87
CA LEU A 154 -12.07 -4.19 -12.88
C LEU A 154 -10.56 -3.98 -13.00
N LEU A 155 -10.15 -3.00 -13.80
CA LEU A 155 -8.76 -2.65 -14.09
C LEU A 155 -8.59 -1.17 -13.80
N GLY A 156 -8.02 -0.83 -12.66
CA GLY A 156 -7.73 0.53 -12.24
C GLY A 156 -6.49 1.12 -12.92
N ALA A 157 -6.31 2.41 -12.75
CA ALA A 157 -5.21 3.17 -13.35
C ALA A 157 -4.62 4.24 -12.41
N ASN A 158 -4.96 4.21 -11.10
CA ASN A 158 -4.51 5.20 -10.11
C ASN A 158 -4.43 4.65 -8.66
N GLU A 159 -4.15 3.36 -8.49
CA GLU A 159 -4.06 2.73 -7.15
C GLU A 159 -2.91 3.33 -6.33
N GLU A 160 -1.73 3.40 -6.91
CA GLU A 160 -0.46 3.71 -6.29
C GLU A 160 -0.35 5.14 -5.72
N THR A 161 -1.35 5.97 -5.97
CA THR A 161 -1.33 7.37 -5.54
C THR A 161 -2.58 7.77 -4.76
N ASN A 162 -3.73 7.91 -5.41
CA ASN A 162 -4.90 8.52 -4.78
C ASN A 162 -6.21 7.71 -4.94
N MET A 163 -6.24 6.64 -5.73
CA MET A 163 -7.42 5.79 -6.00
C MET A 163 -8.63 6.56 -6.55
N HIS A 164 -8.41 7.67 -7.29
CA HIS A 164 -9.49 8.45 -7.90
C HIS A 164 -10.23 7.73 -9.03
N ASP A 165 -9.64 6.69 -9.58
CA ASP A 165 -10.23 5.80 -10.56
C ASP A 165 -11.40 4.99 -9.98
N VAL A 166 -11.21 4.42 -8.78
CA VAL A 166 -12.28 3.67 -8.11
C VAL A 166 -13.34 4.60 -7.51
N ASP A 167 -12.97 5.82 -7.10
CA ASP A 167 -13.95 6.86 -6.72
C ASP A 167 -14.84 7.20 -7.92
N TYR A 168 -14.24 7.40 -9.11
CA TYR A 168 -14.98 7.62 -10.36
C TYR A 168 -15.92 6.44 -10.67
N TYR A 169 -15.45 5.21 -10.48
CA TYR A 169 -16.28 4.02 -10.66
C TYR A 169 -17.49 4.03 -9.70
N ALA A 170 -17.27 4.30 -8.43
CA ALA A 170 -18.31 4.32 -7.41
C ALA A 170 -19.40 5.36 -7.67
N GLU A 171 -19.02 6.49 -8.26
CA GLU A 171 -19.98 7.57 -8.61
C GLU A 171 -20.82 7.27 -9.85
N HIS A 172 -20.32 6.48 -10.79
CA HIS A 172 -20.92 6.36 -12.12
C HIS A 172 -21.48 4.97 -12.44
N TYR A 173 -21.05 3.92 -11.71
CA TYR A 173 -21.35 2.53 -12.06
C TYR A 173 -21.84 1.72 -10.86
N PRO A 174 -22.61 0.64 -11.10
CA PRO A 174 -23.12 -0.22 -10.02
C PRO A 174 -21.97 -0.96 -9.33
N MET A 175 -22.07 -1.06 -7.99
CA MET A 175 -21.15 -1.82 -7.16
C MET A 175 -21.42 -3.32 -7.25
N PRO A 176 -20.38 -4.18 -7.19
CA PRO A 176 -20.53 -5.63 -7.13
C PRO A 176 -21.17 -6.06 -5.81
N ALA A 177 -21.85 -7.22 -5.83
CA ALA A 177 -22.38 -7.85 -4.64
C ALA A 177 -21.25 -8.36 -3.71
N PHE A 178 -20.12 -8.73 -4.29
CA PHE A 178 -18.87 -9.05 -3.62
C PHE A 178 -17.69 -8.80 -4.57
N CYS A 179 -16.58 -8.29 -4.02
CA CYS A 179 -15.35 -8.04 -4.75
C CYS A 179 -14.15 -8.59 -3.99
N PHE A 180 -13.10 -9.00 -4.68
CA PHE A 180 -11.79 -9.14 -4.06
C PHE A 180 -10.70 -8.48 -4.93
N THR A 181 -9.65 -7.97 -4.27
CA THR A 181 -8.46 -7.47 -4.95
C THR A 181 -7.31 -8.44 -4.75
N PRO A 182 -6.64 -8.91 -5.81
CA PRO A 182 -5.40 -9.65 -5.74
C PRO A 182 -4.19 -8.72 -5.68
N ASP A 183 -4.18 -7.87 -4.69
CA ASP A 183 -3.17 -6.83 -4.44
C ASP A 183 -2.80 -6.84 -2.95
N ALA A 184 -2.46 -8.00 -2.42
CA ALA A 184 -2.02 -8.23 -1.05
C ALA A 184 -1.52 -9.66 -0.86
N GLU A 185 -1.26 -10.02 0.40
CA GLU A 185 -0.87 -11.37 0.78
C GLU A 185 -2.05 -12.36 0.76
N PHE A 186 -1.74 -13.64 0.49
CA PHE A 186 -2.62 -14.72 0.88
C PHE A 186 -2.55 -14.99 2.40
N PRO A 187 -3.65 -15.49 3.04
CA PRO A 187 -4.84 -16.04 2.40
C PRO A 187 -5.95 -15.02 2.10
N VAL A 188 -6.47 -14.34 3.09
CA VAL A 188 -7.56 -13.34 2.95
C VAL A 188 -7.31 -12.22 3.93
N CYS A 189 -7.12 -11.02 3.45
CA CYS A 189 -7.12 -9.83 4.28
C CYS A 189 -8.55 -9.29 4.35
N ASN A 190 -9.21 -9.46 5.49
CA ASN A 190 -10.61 -9.09 5.69
C ASN A 190 -10.81 -7.77 6.43
N GLY A 191 -9.73 -6.98 6.61
CA GLY A 191 -9.80 -5.66 7.21
C GLY A 191 -8.52 -4.87 7.06
N GLU A 192 -8.64 -3.55 6.95
CA GLU A 192 -7.54 -2.61 6.84
C GLU A 192 -7.68 -1.52 7.89
N LYS A 193 -6.58 -1.17 8.58
CA LYS A 193 -6.57 -0.06 9.53
C LYS A 193 -6.97 1.25 8.88
N GLY A 194 -7.50 2.16 9.68
CA GLY A 194 -7.64 3.55 9.31
C GLY A 194 -6.28 4.23 9.19
N GLY A 195 -6.22 5.27 8.38
CA GLY A 195 -5.08 6.18 8.31
C GLY A 195 -5.43 7.52 8.96
N PHE A 196 -4.49 8.11 9.69
CA PHE A 196 -4.62 9.44 10.25
C PHE A 196 -3.26 10.14 10.16
N ASN A 197 -3.16 11.10 9.29
CA ASN A 197 -1.91 11.79 8.94
C ASN A 197 -2.05 13.29 9.20
N GLY A 198 -0.93 13.97 9.41
CA GLY A 198 -0.92 15.41 9.59
C GLY A 198 0.50 15.94 9.82
N GLU A 199 0.56 17.22 10.13
CA GLU A 199 1.82 17.92 10.40
C GLU A 199 1.76 18.65 11.75
N LEU A 200 2.82 18.54 12.53
CA LEU A 200 3.07 19.37 13.71
C LEU A 200 3.94 20.54 13.28
N VAL A 201 3.37 21.73 13.32
CA VAL A 201 4.01 22.95 12.79
C VAL A 201 4.42 23.86 13.93
N SER A 202 5.68 24.28 13.98
CA SER A 202 6.17 25.20 14.99
C SER A 202 5.67 26.64 14.75
N PRO A 203 5.67 27.48 15.77
CA PRO A 203 5.71 28.93 15.55
C PRO A 203 6.99 29.31 14.77
N LYS A 204 6.99 30.48 14.15
CA LYS A 204 8.21 31.03 13.55
C LYS A 204 9.23 31.40 14.64
N PHE A 205 10.42 30.83 14.56
CA PHE A 205 11.50 31.16 15.50
C PHE A 205 12.27 32.39 15.06
N GLU A 206 12.06 33.48 15.81
CA GLU A 206 12.74 34.77 15.56
C GLU A 206 14.05 34.88 16.33
N ASN A 207 15.09 34.47 16.22
CA ASN A 207 16.34 34.40 17.01
C ASN A 207 16.56 33.01 17.64
N GLY A 208 16.02 31.98 17.01
CA GLY A 208 16.33 30.61 17.37
C GLY A 208 17.76 30.22 17.03
N ILE A 209 18.26 29.18 17.70
CA ILE A 209 19.57 28.64 17.37
C ILE A 209 19.49 27.59 16.26
N ILE A 210 18.33 27.00 16.04
CA ILE A 210 18.09 26.04 14.94
C ILE A 210 17.94 26.86 13.64
N THR A 211 18.77 26.58 12.65
CA THR A 211 18.77 27.30 11.37
C THR A 211 18.43 26.43 10.17
N ALA A 212 18.50 25.09 10.33
CA ALA A 212 18.02 24.10 9.39
C ALA A 212 17.65 22.83 10.13
N PHE A 213 16.61 22.15 9.70
CA PHE A 213 16.24 20.81 10.15
C PHE A 213 15.62 20.07 8.98
N GLU A 214 16.16 18.93 8.62
CA GLU A 214 15.68 18.10 7.52
C GLU A 214 15.83 16.61 7.85
N GLY A 215 14.93 15.77 7.37
CA GLY A 215 15.01 14.33 7.54
C GLY A 215 13.77 13.61 7.00
N GLY A 216 13.97 12.33 6.70
CA GLY A 216 12.94 11.49 6.10
C GLY A 216 12.74 11.73 4.59
N VAL A 217 12.27 10.69 3.91
CA VAL A 217 12.03 10.70 2.44
C VAL A 217 10.57 10.49 2.09
N ALA A 218 9.78 9.93 3.02
CA ALA A 218 8.35 9.66 2.86
C ALA A 218 7.61 9.77 4.20
N HIS A 219 6.33 10.16 4.16
CA HIS A 219 5.51 10.32 5.36
C HIS A 219 5.28 9.00 6.11
N ASN A 220 5.18 7.90 5.37
CA ASN A 220 4.87 6.55 5.86
C ASN A 220 6.12 5.68 6.12
N ALA A 221 7.29 6.27 6.20
CA ALA A 221 8.54 5.57 6.50
C ALA A 221 9.26 6.19 7.70
N VAL A 222 9.78 5.36 8.60
CA VAL A 222 10.63 5.82 9.71
C VAL A 222 11.96 6.30 9.16
N PRO A 223 12.36 7.58 9.43
CA PRO A 223 13.60 8.14 8.92
C PRO A 223 14.85 7.45 9.50
N ASP A 224 15.73 6.99 8.63
CA ASP A 224 17.06 6.48 9.03
C ASP A 224 18.16 7.57 8.98
N ARG A 225 17.85 8.71 8.41
CA ARG A 225 18.75 9.89 8.29
C ARG A 225 17.99 11.17 8.60
N ALA A 226 18.64 12.02 9.37
CA ALA A 226 18.20 13.40 9.59
C ALA A 226 19.41 14.31 9.84
N SER A 227 19.27 15.60 9.59
CA SER A 227 20.27 16.59 9.94
C SER A 227 19.63 17.86 10.52
N CYS A 228 20.32 18.47 11.48
CA CYS A 228 19.92 19.74 12.09
C CYS A 228 21.15 20.65 12.25
N THR A 229 21.05 21.90 11.78
CA THR A 229 22.10 22.90 11.94
C THR A 229 21.74 23.84 13.07
N VAL A 230 22.65 24.03 14.03
CA VAL A 230 22.48 24.91 15.18
C VAL A 230 23.60 25.91 15.30
N GLN A 231 23.30 27.15 15.70
CA GLN A 231 24.22 28.27 15.84
C GLN A 231 24.97 28.21 17.19
N VAL A 232 25.48 27.05 17.55
CA VAL A 232 26.34 26.83 18.71
C VAL A 232 27.48 25.88 18.35
N GLY A 233 28.64 26.04 19.00
CA GLY A 233 29.76 25.11 18.79
C GLY A 233 29.49 23.73 19.39
N ALA A 234 30.09 22.68 18.81
CA ALA A 234 29.91 21.29 19.24
C ALA A 234 30.20 21.04 20.73
N GLY A 235 31.07 21.80 21.35
CA GLY A 235 31.37 21.70 22.80
C GLY A 235 30.21 22.09 23.73
N ALA A 236 29.17 22.75 23.22
CA ALA A 236 27.93 23.06 23.95
C ALA A 236 26.89 21.94 23.87
N LEU A 237 27.10 20.95 23.01
CA LEU A 237 26.16 19.84 22.77
C LEU A 237 26.55 18.60 23.58
N VAL A 238 25.54 17.88 24.06
CA VAL A 238 25.71 16.60 24.74
C VAL A 238 25.73 15.46 23.70
N GLN A 239 26.80 14.68 23.68
CA GLN A 239 26.89 13.52 22.82
C GLN A 239 25.83 12.48 23.24
N THR A 240 24.99 12.07 22.30
CA THR A 240 23.99 11.01 22.49
C THR A 240 24.21 9.90 21.49
N GLU A 241 23.66 8.72 21.77
CA GLU A 241 23.72 7.56 20.86
C GLU A 241 23.08 7.88 19.51
N GLY A 242 23.66 7.37 18.44
CA GLY A 242 23.13 7.55 17.07
C GLY A 242 23.28 8.96 16.50
N VAL A 243 24.03 9.87 17.18
CA VAL A 243 24.25 11.24 16.75
C VAL A 243 25.72 11.52 16.51
N THR A 244 26.04 12.26 15.46
CA THR A 244 27.37 12.78 15.17
C THR A 244 27.34 14.28 14.93
N PHE A 245 28.47 14.97 15.22
CA PHE A 245 28.60 16.41 15.05
C PHE A 245 29.63 16.73 13.96
N GLU A 246 29.29 17.65 13.07
CA GLU A 246 30.18 18.19 12.04
C GLU A 246 30.26 19.71 12.21
N ALA A 247 31.43 20.31 11.92
CA ALA A 247 31.57 21.75 11.94
C ALA A 247 30.80 22.39 10.79
N GLY A 248 29.92 23.33 11.10
CA GLY A 248 29.21 24.17 10.15
C GLY A 248 29.88 25.51 9.93
N GLU A 249 29.33 26.34 9.06
CA GLU A 249 29.79 27.68 8.78
C GLU A 249 29.55 28.63 9.96
N GLY A 250 30.42 29.63 10.16
CA GLY A 250 30.22 30.69 11.17
C GLY A 250 30.24 30.19 12.62
N GLY A 251 30.83 29.01 12.91
CA GLY A 251 30.86 28.43 14.26
C GLY A 251 29.62 27.61 14.62
N ALA A 252 28.76 27.36 13.65
CA ALA A 252 27.61 26.46 13.79
C ALA A 252 28.05 24.97 13.91
N THR A 253 27.16 24.14 14.36
CA THR A 253 27.30 22.66 14.33
C THR A 253 26.19 22.04 13.53
N VAL A 254 26.53 21.11 12.64
CA VAL A 254 25.58 20.21 11.97
C VAL A 254 25.49 18.93 12.80
N ILE A 255 24.30 18.64 13.31
CA ILE A 255 23.97 17.43 14.06
C ILE A 255 23.38 16.45 13.06
N ARG A 256 23.95 15.25 12.93
CA ARG A 256 23.41 14.16 12.10
C ARG A 256 22.88 13.04 12.95
N GLY A 257 21.65 12.63 12.69
CA GLY A 257 21.01 11.47 13.27
C GLY A 257 21.13 10.25 12.34
N TRP A 258 21.46 9.10 12.93
CA TRP A 258 21.65 7.82 12.25
C TRP A 258 20.72 6.78 12.86
N GLY A 259 19.61 6.52 12.19
CA GLY A 259 18.57 5.62 12.64
C GLY A 259 18.53 4.31 11.86
N LYS A 260 17.36 3.67 11.90
CA LYS A 260 17.04 2.44 11.16
C LYS A 260 15.63 2.55 10.61
N SER A 261 15.47 2.54 9.30
CA SER A 261 14.19 2.68 8.61
C SER A 261 13.29 1.47 8.77
N GLY A 262 12.01 1.67 8.52
CA GLY A 262 10.96 0.69 8.42
C GLY A 262 9.63 1.34 8.05
N HIS A 263 8.63 0.53 7.72
CA HIS A 263 7.32 1.02 7.33
C HIS A 263 6.50 1.49 8.56
N ALA A 264 5.71 2.55 8.41
CA ALA A 264 4.92 3.15 9.50
C ALA A 264 3.91 2.17 10.14
N ALA A 265 3.39 1.22 9.37
CA ALA A 265 2.46 0.20 9.87
C ALA A 265 3.15 -0.88 10.72
N MET A 266 4.47 -1.05 10.60
CA MET A 266 5.29 -2.05 11.31
C MET A 266 6.58 -1.39 11.82
N PRO A 267 6.50 -0.47 12.81
CA PRO A 267 7.64 0.30 13.27
C PRO A 267 8.57 -0.44 14.24
N GLU A 268 8.27 -1.69 14.60
CA GLU A 268 9.05 -2.46 15.58
C GLU A 268 10.49 -2.63 15.12
N GLY A 269 11.42 -2.40 16.05
CA GLY A 269 12.85 -2.53 15.81
C GLY A 269 13.45 -1.45 14.90
N THR A 270 12.71 -0.41 14.57
CA THR A 270 13.19 0.79 13.88
C THR A 270 13.77 1.80 14.86
N VAL A 271 14.53 2.77 14.36
CA VAL A 271 15.07 3.91 15.12
C VAL A 271 14.90 5.18 14.29
N ASN A 272 14.10 6.10 14.78
CA ASN A 272 13.82 7.36 14.08
C ASN A 272 14.99 8.36 14.27
N ALA A 273 15.67 8.72 13.18
CA ALA A 273 16.82 9.61 13.19
C ALA A 273 16.47 11.03 13.68
N ILE A 274 15.23 11.50 13.44
CA ILE A 274 14.74 12.79 13.91
C ILE A 274 14.66 12.78 15.44
N SER A 275 14.14 11.73 16.04
CA SER A 275 14.03 11.58 17.50
C SER A 275 15.39 11.63 18.19
N LEU A 276 16.44 11.08 17.56
CA LEU A 276 17.80 11.11 18.10
C LEU A 276 18.32 12.55 18.19
N ILE A 277 18.07 13.38 17.16
CA ILE A 277 18.46 14.81 17.15
C ILE A 277 17.64 15.60 18.16
N VAL A 278 16.32 15.40 18.23
CA VAL A 278 15.43 16.05 19.21
C VAL A 278 15.94 15.76 20.64
N ASN A 279 16.21 14.50 20.94
CA ASN A 279 16.75 14.08 22.25
C ASN A 279 18.11 14.71 22.56
N CYS A 280 19.01 14.82 21.57
CA CYS A 280 20.29 15.47 21.70
C CYS A 280 20.14 16.96 22.07
N LEU A 281 19.30 17.68 21.36
CA LEU A 281 19.04 19.10 21.58
C LEU A 281 18.42 19.36 22.96
N LEU A 282 17.40 18.61 23.35
CA LEU A 282 16.76 18.73 24.66
C LEU A 282 17.75 18.45 25.81
N LYS A 283 18.57 17.40 25.69
CA LYS A 283 19.61 17.08 26.69
C LYS A 283 20.71 18.13 26.76
N SER A 284 21.00 18.80 25.65
CA SER A 284 22.03 19.85 25.60
C SER A 284 21.58 21.18 26.26
N GLY A 285 20.26 21.45 26.32
CA GLY A 285 19.70 22.64 26.95
C GLY A 285 20.16 23.95 26.29
N VAL A 286 20.48 23.93 25.00
CA VAL A 286 21.02 25.08 24.26
C VAL A 286 19.92 25.87 23.51
N CYS A 287 18.75 25.28 23.35
CA CYS A 287 17.64 25.85 22.58
C CYS A 287 16.99 27.02 23.33
N THR A 288 16.39 27.93 22.59
CA THR A 288 15.52 28.98 23.17
C THR A 288 14.28 28.31 23.81
N PRO A 289 13.61 28.97 24.77
CA PRO A 289 12.39 28.42 25.39
C PRO A 289 11.30 28.08 24.38
N GLN A 290 11.22 28.79 23.26
CA GLN A 290 10.23 28.54 22.21
C GLN A 290 10.58 27.29 21.39
N GLU A 291 11.86 27.13 21.03
CA GLU A 291 12.34 25.91 20.36
C GLU A 291 12.23 24.70 21.28
N GLU A 292 12.61 24.83 22.56
CA GLU A 292 12.50 23.75 23.55
C GLU A 292 11.04 23.31 23.72
N ALA A 293 10.10 24.23 23.78
CA ALA A 293 8.67 23.91 23.87
C ALA A 293 8.20 23.08 22.66
N TYR A 294 8.59 23.45 21.44
CA TYR A 294 8.27 22.69 20.23
C TYR A 294 8.98 21.33 20.19
N LEU A 295 10.27 21.28 20.53
CA LEU A 295 11.01 20.02 20.59
C LEU A 295 10.42 19.03 21.61
N ASN A 296 9.82 19.52 22.71
CA ASN A 296 9.09 18.66 23.65
C ASN A 296 7.81 18.07 23.05
N VAL A 297 7.12 18.77 22.15
CA VAL A 297 6.01 18.21 21.38
C VAL A 297 6.52 17.10 20.47
N LEU A 298 7.61 17.32 19.74
CA LEU A 298 8.23 16.27 18.91
C LEU A 298 8.73 15.10 19.75
N HIS A 299 9.31 15.37 20.91
CA HIS A 299 9.73 14.30 21.83
C HIS A 299 8.56 13.42 22.26
N THR A 300 7.39 14.02 22.50
CA THR A 300 6.16 13.27 22.82
C THR A 300 5.69 12.43 21.62
N LEU A 301 5.73 12.97 20.39
CA LEU A 301 5.42 12.22 19.17
C LEU A 301 6.32 10.98 19.00
N HIS A 302 7.58 11.11 19.35
CA HIS A 302 8.59 10.06 19.17
C HIS A 302 8.84 9.19 20.42
N ALA A 303 8.08 9.37 21.50
CA ALA A 303 8.30 8.67 22.77
C ALA A 303 7.98 7.18 22.68
N ASP A 304 6.98 6.85 21.90
CA ASP A 304 6.54 5.49 21.59
C ASP A 304 6.02 5.41 20.16
N THR A 305 5.65 4.22 19.71
CA THR A 305 5.06 3.98 18.39
C THR A 305 3.62 3.46 18.47
N ASP A 306 3.05 3.35 19.67
CA ASP A 306 1.67 2.92 19.92
C ASP A 306 0.71 4.08 20.23
N GLY A 307 1.22 5.32 20.28
CA GLY A 307 0.45 6.53 20.55
C GLY A 307 0.07 6.75 22.03
N SER A 308 0.66 5.99 22.96
CA SER A 308 0.39 6.10 24.40
C SER A 308 0.77 7.49 24.92
N ALA A 309 1.93 8.01 24.56
CA ALA A 309 2.39 9.35 24.96
C ALA A 309 1.49 10.48 24.44
N LEU A 310 0.89 10.31 23.28
CA LEU A 310 -0.07 11.24 22.69
C LEU A 310 -1.49 11.07 23.23
N GLY A 311 -1.76 9.98 23.97
CA GLY A 311 -3.11 9.66 24.51
C GLY A 311 -4.08 9.17 23.43
N ILE A 312 -3.58 8.52 22.37
CA ILE A 312 -4.36 7.99 21.25
C ILE A 312 -4.26 6.48 21.10
N ALA A 313 -3.52 5.79 21.96
CA ALA A 313 -3.37 4.34 21.91
C ALA A 313 -4.72 3.62 21.79
N ALA A 314 -4.78 2.59 20.96
CA ALA A 314 -6.00 1.82 20.72
C ALA A 314 -5.67 0.39 20.30
N ASP A 315 -6.47 -0.56 20.78
CA ASP A 315 -6.41 -1.99 20.44
C ASP A 315 -7.83 -2.55 20.55
N ASP A 316 -8.36 -3.09 19.46
CA ASP A 316 -9.73 -3.65 19.39
C ASP A 316 -9.75 -5.19 19.37
N GLY A 317 -8.59 -5.81 19.36
CA GLY A 317 -8.43 -7.27 19.25
C GLY A 317 -8.78 -7.87 17.89
N LEU A 318 -9.11 -7.04 16.88
CA LEU A 318 -9.34 -7.44 15.47
C LEU A 318 -8.14 -7.11 14.62
N PHE A 319 -7.52 -5.97 14.91
CA PHE A 319 -6.29 -5.49 14.29
C PHE A 319 -5.13 -5.54 15.28
N ASP A 320 -3.91 -5.48 14.76
CA ASP A 320 -2.78 -5.11 15.60
C ASP A 320 -3.01 -3.72 16.23
N PRO A 321 -2.41 -3.41 17.40
CA PRO A 321 -2.57 -2.12 18.04
C PRO A 321 -2.26 -0.93 17.12
N LEU A 322 -2.80 0.26 17.45
CA LEU A 322 -2.48 1.52 16.76
C LEU A 322 -0.95 1.68 16.62
N THR A 323 -0.51 2.14 15.45
CA THR A 323 0.87 2.57 15.24
C THR A 323 0.93 4.03 14.83
N ILE A 324 1.97 4.76 15.30
CA ILE A 324 2.26 6.14 14.86
C ILE A 324 3.75 6.37 14.78
N ILE A 325 4.19 7.06 13.73
CA ILE A 325 5.58 7.49 13.55
C ILE A 325 5.66 8.94 13.09
N GLY A 326 6.74 9.64 13.43
CA GLY A 326 7.12 10.87 12.73
C GLY A 326 7.85 10.51 11.44
N GLY A 327 7.35 10.98 10.31
CA GLY A 327 7.88 10.69 8.97
C GLY A 327 8.93 11.72 8.52
N THR A 328 8.54 12.79 7.84
CA THR A 328 9.45 13.81 7.34
C THR A 328 9.52 15.03 8.26
N ILE A 329 10.68 15.68 8.32
CA ILE A 329 10.86 16.99 8.97
C ILE A 329 11.56 17.94 8.03
N GLU A 330 11.09 19.21 8.01
CA GLU A 330 11.67 20.28 7.22
C GLU A 330 11.57 21.60 7.97
N MET A 331 12.60 22.43 7.85
CA MET A 331 12.58 23.82 8.31
C MET A 331 12.70 24.79 7.15
N ALA A 332 11.70 25.66 6.99
CA ALA A 332 11.67 26.73 6.00
C ALA A 332 11.23 28.05 6.66
N ASP A 333 11.87 29.16 6.31
CA ASP A 333 11.54 30.51 6.81
C ASP A 333 11.42 30.63 8.35
N GLY A 334 12.17 29.82 9.09
CA GLY A 334 12.15 29.79 10.55
C GLY A 334 10.99 29.00 11.16
N VAL A 335 10.27 28.22 10.36
CA VAL A 335 9.18 27.32 10.78
C VAL A 335 9.61 25.87 10.54
N ILE A 336 9.44 25.02 11.54
CA ILE A 336 9.67 23.58 11.43
C ILE A 336 8.32 22.87 11.23
N ARG A 337 8.26 21.95 10.26
CA ARG A 337 7.13 21.06 9.97
C ARG A 337 7.57 19.62 10.15
N GLN A 338 6.88 18.88 11.00
CA GLN A 338 7.08 17.45 11.21
C GLN A 338 5.83 16.71 10.81
N SER A 339 5.91 15.89 9.78
CA SER A 339 4.80 14.99 9.42
C SER A 339 4.70 13.80 10.37
N PHE A 340 3.52 13.21 10.46
CA PHE A 340 3.30 11.92 11.11
C PHE A 340 2.35 11.04 10.29
N ASP A 341 2.53 9.72 10.38
CA ASP A 341 1.63 8.70 9.86
C ASP A 341 1.14 7.83 11.02
N CYS A 342 -0.16 7.72 11.17
CA CYS A 342 -0.81 6.89 12.17
C CYS A 342 -1.75 5.90 11.51
N ARG A 343 -1.67 4.63 11.95
CA ARG A 343 -2.58 3.54 11.54
C ARG A 343 -3.37 3.09 12.75
N TYR A 344 -4.70 3.12 12.68
CA TYR A 344 -5.56 2.91 13.85
C TYR A 344 -6.66 1.87 13.60
N PRO A 345 -7.03 1.10 14.66
CA PRO A 345 -8.09 0.10 14.63
C PRO A 345 -9.48 0.73 14.75
N THR A 346 -10.53 -0.09 14.74
CA THR A 346 -11.94 0.36 14.68
C THR A 346 -12.44 1.09 15.91
N ASN A 347 -11.78 0.94 17.06
CA ASN A 347 -12.21 1.54 18.35
C ASN A 347 -11.62 2.94 18.62
N ASN A 348 -11.06 3.59 17.62
CA ASN A 348 -10.61 4.99 17.68
C ASN A 348 -11.25 5.81 16.55
N ASP A 349 -11.18 7.13 16.65
CA ASP A 349 -11.69 8.02 15.60
C ASP A 349 -10.83 9.28 15.42
N PRO A 350 -10.83 9.87 14.20
CA PRO A 350 -10.01 11.03 13.88
C PRO A 350 -10.26 12.28 14.72
N GLU A 351 -11.49 12.49 15.17
CA GLU A 351 -11.84 13.68 15.98
C GLU A 351 -11.21 13.57 17.38
N LYS A 352 -11.28 12.40 18.01
CA LYS A 352 -10.64 12.14 19.31
C LYS A 352 -9.14 12.26 19.22
N MET A 353 -8.52 11.65 18.17
CA MET A 353 -7.08 11.73 17.94
C MET A 353 -6.63 13.18 17.69
N THR A 354 -7.37 13.94 16.87
CA THR A 354 -7.13 15.37 16.65
C THR A 354 -7.17 16.16 17.97
N ALA A 355 -8.17 15.93 18.81
CA ALA A 355 -8.31 16.63 20.08
C ALA A 355 -7.15 16.29 21.04
N ALA A 356 -6.73 15.02 21.11
CA ALA A 356 -5.62 14.57 21.94
C ALA A 356 -4.28 15.20 21.48
N ILE A 357 -3.98 15.15 20.20
CA ILE A 357 -2.74 15.74 19.64
C ILE A 357 -2.72 17.26 19.81
N ARG A 358 -3.83 17.96 19.56
CA ARG A 358 -3.93 19.41 19.82
C ARG A 358 -3.69 19.78 21.29
N LYS A 359 -4.13 18.92 22.22
CA LYS A 359 -3.85 19.11 23.64
C LYS A 359 -2.36 19.00 23.96
N VAL A 360 -1.64 18.07 23.33
CA VAL A 360 -0.17 17.93 23.45
C VAL A 360 0.52 19.13 22.83
N CYS A 361 0.09 19.60 21.67
CA CYS A 361 0.64 20.80 21.00
C CYS A 361 0.53 22.06 21.89
N GLY A 362 -0.56 22.27 22.58
CA GLY A 362 -0.80 23.46 23.38
C GLY A 362 -0.62 24.74 22.57
N SER A 363 0.28 25.63 23.04
CA SER A 363 0.71 26.83 22.30
C SER A 363 2.05 26.65 21.59
N ALA A 364 2.71 25.50 21.73
CA ALA A 364 4.05 25.24 21.21
C ALA A 364 4.04 24.74 19.74
N ALA A 365 2.92 24.22 19.27
CA ALA A 365 2.76 23.76 17.89
C ALA A 365 1.30 23.92 17.42
N THR A 366 1.09 23.90 16.10
CA THR A 366 -0.23 23.74 15.47
C THR A 366 -0.29 22.39 14.77
N LEU A 367 -1.48 21.80 14.75
CA LEU A 367 -1.77 20.59 13.96
C LEU A 367 -2.41 21.02 12.64
N GLU A 368 -1.71 20.82 11.53
CA GLU A 368 -2.10 21.22 10.18
C GLU A 368 -2.19 20.01 9.23
N ASN A 369 -2.78 20.20 8.06
CA ASN A 369 -2.86 19.24 6.96
C ASN A 369 -3.36 17.84 7.37
N VAL A 370 -4.37 17.83 8.26
CA VAL A 370 -4.94 16.58 8.77
C VAL A 370 -5.73 15.89 7.67
N SER A 371 -5.38 14.66 7.39
CA SER A 371 -6.15 13.74 6.54
C SER A 371 -6.46 12.45 7.29
N SER A 372 -7.60 11.85 6.98
CA SER A 372 -7.98 10.59 7.62
C SER A 372 -8.75 9.68 6.69
N ARG A 373 -8.55 8.37 6.88
CA ARG A 373 -9.34 7.29 6.28
C ARG A 373 -9.85 6.40 7.41
N VAL A 374 -11.13 6.06 7.38
CA VAL A 374 -11.70 5.16 8.40
C VAL A 374 -11.20 3.73 8.19
N PRO A 375 -11.02 2.94 9.26
CA PRO A 375 -10.76 1.51 9.12
C PRO A 375 -11.98 0.81 8.55
N PHE A 376 -11.77 -0.31 7.84
CA PHE A 376 -12.87 -1.19 7.49
C PHE A 376 -12.58 -2.63 7.93
N TYR A 377 -13.63 -3.38 8.19
CA TYR A 377 -13.55 -4.78 8.61
C TYR A 377 -14.77 -5.55 8.11
N ILE A 378 -14.51 -6.68 7.49
CA ILE A 378 -15.53 -7.66 7.09
C ILE A 378 -15.45 -8.85 8.05
N ASP A 379 -16.59 -9.27 8.58
CA ASP A 379 -16.65 -10.41 9.49
C ASP A 379 -16.02 -11.66 8.84
N ALA A 380 -15.00 -12.20 9.53
CA ALA A 380 -14.29 -13.37 9.07
C ALA A 380 -15.20 -14.60 8.88
N ASP A 381 -16.31 -14.70 9.64
CA ASP A 381 -17.27 -15.80 9.55
C ASP A 381 -18.30 -15.62 8.42
N SER A 382 -18.26 -14.50 7.68
CA SER A 382 -19.18 -14.27 6.57
C SER A 382 -18.99 -15.30 5.44
N PRO A 383 -20.07 -15.68 4.73
CA PRO A 383 -20.02 -16.77 3.75
C PRO A 383 -18.97 -16.57 2.65
N ALA A 384 -18.77 -15.34 2.16
CA ALA A 384 -17.79 -15.08 1.12
C ALA A 384 -16.36 -15.26 1.63
N ILE A 385 -16.05 -14.76 2.84
CA ILE A 385 -14.73 -14.89 3.45
C ILE A 385 -14.42 -16.36 3.72
N GLN A 386 -15.37 -17.09 4.28
CA GLN A 386 -15.23 -18.53 4.50
C GLN A 386 -15.03 -19.31 3.19
N THR A 387 -15.68 -18.90 2.11
CA THR A 387 -15.48 -19.49 0.79
C THR A 387 -14.06 -19.27 0.28
N LEU A 388 -13.53 -18.06 0.40
CA LEU A 388 -12.17 -17.74 -0.03
C LEU A 388 -11.12 -18.49 0.80
N ILE A 389 -11.20 -18.41 2.14
CA ILE A 389 -10.21 -19.03 3.02
C ILE A 389 -10.20 -20.56 2.89
N ASN A 390 -11.40 -21.19 2.79
CA ASN A 390 -11.49 -22.62 2.58
C ASN A 390 -10.94 -23.02 1.21
N THR A 391 -11.15 -22.23 0.17
CA THR A 391 -10.58 -22.47 -1.16
C THR A 391 -9.06 -22.44 -1.12
N TYR A 392 -8.48 -21.40 -0.50
CA TYR A 392 -7.04 -21.31 -0.31
C TYR A 392 -6.48 -22.52 0.45
N ASN A 393 -7.08 -22.85 1.59
CA ASN A 393 -6.63 -23.97 2.41
C ASN A 393 -6.78 -25.33 1.73
N ASP A 394 -7.83 -25.53 0.93
CA ASP A 394 -8.02 -26.76 0.15
C ASP A 394 -6.93 -26.94 -0.92
N VAL A 395 -6.48 -25.85 -1.52
CA VAL A 395 -5.44 -25.87 -2.57
C VAL A 395 -4.05 -26.00 -1.97
N THR A 396 -3.73 -25.20 -0.95
CA THR A 396 -2.37 -25.15 -0.38
C THR A 396 -2.12 -26.18 0.72
N GLY A 397 -3.17 -26.55 1.47
CA GLY A 397 -3.07 -27.41 2.65
C GLY A 397 -2.53 -26.71 3.91
N GLU A 398 -2.40 -25.37 3.91
CA GLU A 398 -1.72 -24.61 4.96
C GLU A 398 -2.56 -24.41 6.23
N GLY A 399 -3.88 -24.45 6.16
CA GLY A 399 -4.77 -24.27 7.31
C GLY A 399 -4.70 -22.86 7.91
N LYS A 400 -4.41 -21.85 7.09
CA LYS A 400 -4.34 -20.43 7.52
C LYS A 400 -5.73 -19.87 7.83
N LYS A 401 -5.77 -18.71 8.50
CA LYS A 401 -6.97 -17.95 8.85
C LYS A 401 -6.95 -16.60 8.15
N PRO A 402 -8.11 -15.93 7.98
CA PRO A 402 -8.16 -14.55 7.57
C PRO A 402 -7.34 -13.67 8.51
N PHE A 403 -6.82 -12.56 7.99
CA PHE A 403 -5.99 -11.60 8.74
C PHE A 403 -6.40 -10.17 8.42
N THR A 404 -5.89 -9.22 9.19
CA THR A 404 -6.06 -7.79 8.98
C THR A 404 -4.71 -7.11 8.78
N MET A 405 -4.66 -5.98 8.10
CA MET A 405 -3.40 -5.28 7.82
C MET A 405 -3.45 -3.79 8.12
N GLY A 406 -2.26 -3.18 8.24
CA GLY A 406 -2.08 -1.74 8.42
C GLY A 406 -2.03 -0.95 7.11
N GLY A 407 -1.91 -1.62 5.96
CA GLY A 407 -1.94 -1.05 4.63
C GLY A 407 -3.35 -0.68 4.15
N GLY A 408 -3.50 -0.39 2.88
CA GLY A 408 -4.79 -0.14 2.26
C GLY A 408 -4.72 -0.48 0.79
N THR A 409 -5.81 -1.03 0.26
CA THR A 409 -5.99 -1.42 -1.13
C THR A 409 -7.32 -0.88 -1.65
N TYR A 410 -7.66 -1.18 -2.89
CA TYR A 410 -8.98 -0.91 -3.44
C TYR A 410 -10.15 -1.53 -2.64
N ALA A 411 -9.92 -2.59 -1.85
CA ALA A 411 -10.98 -3.29 -1.12
C ALA A 411 -11.84 -2.34 -0.27
N ARG A 412 -11.24 -1.32 0.34
CA ARG A 412 -11.94 -0.34 1.19
C ARG A 412 -12.95 0.55 0.48
N HIS A 413 -12.88 0.66 -0.86
CA HIS A 413 -13.79 1.47 -1.67
C HIS A 413 -15.08 0.73 -2.05
N PHE A 414 -15.17 -0.56 -1.73
CA PHE A 414 -16.34 -1.39 -2.02
C PHE A 414 -17.09 -1.77 -0.75
N PRO A 415 -18.42 -1.79 -0.78
CA PRO A 415 -19.23 -2.12 0.40
C PRO A 415 -18.98 -3.52 0.98
N TYR A 416 -18.61 -4.49 0.15
CA TYR A 416 -18.31 -5.86 0.54
C TYR A 416 -17.14 -6.39 -0.30
N ALA A 417 -15.93 -6.12 0.18
CA ALA A 417 -14.72 -6.53 -0.51
C ALA A 417 -13.61 -6.91 0.46
N VAL A 418 -12.62 -7.64 -0.03
CA VAL A 418 -11.43 -8.07 0.72
C VAL A 418 -10.24 -8.14 -0.21
N SER A 419 -9.02 -8.21 0.36
CA SER A 419 -7.84 -8.56 -0.43
C SER A 419 -7.62 -10.08 -0.38
N PHE A 420 -7.15 -10.67 -1.48
CA PHE A 420 -7.00 -12.12 -1.63
C PHE A 420 -5.80 -12.47 -2.51
N GLY A 421 -4.62 -12.49 -1.93
CA GLY A 421 -3.35 -12.82 -2.60
C GLY A 421 -2.92 -11.82 -3.68
N PRO A 422 -1.96 -12.16 -4.56
CA PRO A 422 -1.23 -13.44 -4.60
C PRO A 422 0.09 -13.48 -3.82
N GLU A 423 0.41 -12.49 -3.02
CA GLU A 423 1.69 -12.39 -2.35
C GLU A 423 1.92 -13.51 -1.32
N HIS A 424 3.19 -13.84 -1.14
CA HIS A 424 3.67 -14.81 -0.17
C HIS A 424 4.85 -14.21 0.60
N THR A 425 4.62 -13.72 1.80
CA THR A 425 5.66 -13.11 2.65
C THR A 425 6.60 -14.11 3.30
N ASP A 426 6.26 -15.39 3.27
CA ASP A 426 7.08 -16.50 3.76
C ASP A 426 8.14 -17.00 2.74
N ILE A 427 8.15 -16.44 1.53
CA ILE A 427 9.14 -16.79 0.49
C ILE A 427 10.34 -15.84 0.59
N GLU A 428 11.53 -16.41 0.78
CA GLU A 428 12.77 -15.66 0.76
C GLU A 428 13.03 -15.09 -0.65
N ILE A 429 13.15 -13.76 -0.74
CA ILE A 429 13.49 -13.07 -1.99
C ILE A 429 14.97 -13.32 -2.31
N PRO A 430 15.30 -13.94 -3.46
CA PRO A 430 16.68 -14.22 -3.82
C PRO A 430 17.44 -12.92 -4.13
N SER A 431 18.76 -12.92 -3.95
CA SER A 431 19.61 -11.73 -4.09
C SER A 431 19.56 -11.03 -5.46
N PHE A 432 19.00 -11.67 -6.48
CA PHE A 432 18.84 -11.10 -7.81
C PHE A 432 17.45 -10.48 -8.05
N ALA A 433 16.52 -10.63 -7.09
CA ALA A 433 15.18 -10.05 -7.12
C ALA A 433 15.04 -9.02 -5.98
N GLY A 434 14.06 -8.16 -6.10
CA GLY A 434 13.70 -7.19 -5.07
C GLY A 434 12.22 -7.30 -4.69
N PRO A 435 11.82 -6.63 -3.61
CA PRO A 435 10.43 -6.55 -3.20
C PRO A 435 9.62 -5.66 -4.15
N MET A 436 8.31 -5.70 -4.03
CA MET A 436 7.41 -4.72 -4.62
C MET A 436 7.86 -3.31 -4.27
N HIS A 437 7.63 -2.36 -5.17
CA HIS A 437 8.12 -0.98 -5.10
C HIS A 437 9.65 -0.83 -5.10
N GLY A 438 10.42 -1.93 -5.04
CA GLY A 438 11.88 -1.94 -5.08
C GLY A 438 12.47 -2.11 -6.47
N ALA A 439 13.80 -1.93 -6.57
CA ALA A 439 14.54 -2.28 -7.79
C ALA A 439 14.58 -3.80 -7.96
N ASN A 440 14.55 -4.25 -9.22
CA ASN A 440 14.48 -5.67 -9.59
C ASN A 440 13.25 -6.39 -8.98
N GLU A 441 12.14 -5.67 -8.81
CA GLU A 441 10.87 -6.26 -8.38
C GLU A 441 10.66 -7.61 -9.04
N GLY A 442 10.30 -8.61 -8.22
CA GLY A 442 10.18 -9.97 -8.72
C GLY A 442 9.18 -10.82 -7.95
N THR A 443 8.60 -11.80 -8.67
CA THR A 443 7.68 -12.77 -8.10
C THR A 443 7.92 -14.14 -8.71
N PRO A 444 7.77 -15.26 -7.94
CA PRO A 444 7.85 -16.60 -8.50
C PRO A 444 6.69 -16.86 -9.45
N PHE A 445 6.96 -17.23 -10.71
CA PHE A 445 5.91 -17.50 -11.70
C PHE A 445 4.99 -18.65 -11.28
N GLU A 446 5.52 -19.68 -10.63
CA GLU A 446 4.72 -20.79 -10.12
C GLU A 446 3.68 -20.35 -9.10
N LYS A 447 3.97 -19.32 -8.30
CA LYS A 447 3.01 -18.77 -7.33
C LYS A 447 1.90 -17.98 -8.01
N LEU A 448 2.20 -17.24 -9.06
CA LEU A 448 1.16 -16.63 -9.90
C LEU A 448 0.27 -17.68 -10.56
N VAL A 449 0.84 -18.75 -11.07
CA VAL A 449 0.09 -19.87 -11.65
C VAL A 449 -0.80 -20.57 -10.60
N GLU A 450 -0.28 -20.79 -9.39
CA GLU A 450 -1.06 -21.32 -8.26
C GLU A 450 -2.22 -20.38 -7.88
N ALA A 451 -1.94 -19.06 -7.80
CA ALA A 451 -2.94 -18.04 -7.52
C ALA A 451 -4.08 -18.05 -8.55
N LEU A 452 -3.77 -18.15 -9.84
CA LEU A 452 -4.80 -18.26 -10.87
C LEU A 452 -5.73 -19.46 -10.65
N LYS A 453 -5.19 -20.64 -10.29
CA LYS A 453 -5.99 -21.82 -9.97
C LYS A 453 -6.92 -21.58 -8.76
N ILE A 454 -6.39 -20.86 -7.74
CA ILE A 454 -7.15 -20.46 -6.55
C ILE A 454 -8.28 -19.48 -6.94
N TYR A 455 -8.00 -18.47 -7.75
CA TYR A 455 -9.00 -17.48 -8.17
C TYR A 455 -10.13 -18.10 -8.98
N ILE A 456 -9.82 -18.98 -9.93
CA ILE A 456 -10.83 -19.71 -10.70
C ILE A 456 -11.73 -20.52 -9.78
N LEU A 457 -11.15 -21.32 -8.88
CA LEU A 457 -11.91 -22.15 -7.95
C LEU A 457 -12.74 -21.32 -6.98
N ALA A 458 -12.17 -20.20 -6.46
CA ALA A 458 -12.86 -19.28 -5.58
C ALA A 458 -14.08 -18.64 -6.27
N LEU A 459 -13.92 -18.13 -7.49
CA LEU A 459 -15.01 -17.55 -8.27
C LEU A 459 -16.11 -18.55 -8.58
N LEU A 460 -15.78 -19.82 -8.82
CA LEU A 460 -16.76 -20.88 -9.00
C LEU A 460 -17.50 -21.23 -7.71
N ARG A 461 -16.82 -21.29 -6.57
CA ARG A 461 -17.44 -21.56 -5.27
C ARG A 461 -18.31 -20.41 -4.77
N LEU A 462 -17.93 -19.18 -5.07
CA LEU A 462 -18.76 -17.98 -4.78
C LEU A 462 -20.09 -18.00 -5.52
N GLN A 463 -20.23 -18.76 -6.63
CA GLN A 463 -21.53 -18.99 -7.30
C GLN A 463 -22.51 -19.80 -6.46
N GLU A 464 -22.03 -20.55 -5.48
CA GLU A 464 -22.81 -21.52 -4.69
C GLU A 464 -23.43 -20.89 -3.42
N ILE A 465 -23.03 -19.67 -3.08
CA ILE A 465 -23.55 -18.95 -1.90
C ILE A 465 -24.55 -17.85 -2.27
N GLU A 466 -25.29 -17.35 -1.27
CA GLU A 466 -26.10 -16.13 -1.39
C GLU A 466 -25.28 -14.89 -1.01
N LEU A 467 -25.32 -13.87 -1.87
CA LEU A 467 -24.63 -12.60 -1.68
C LEU A 467 -25.62 -11.43 -1.63
#